data_056b8b8f59d0d828ae1dc1b9269901e0
#
_entry.id   056b8b8f59d0d828ae1dc1b9269901e0
#
_cell.length_a   1.000
_cell.length_b   1.000
_cell.length_c   1.000
_cell.angle_alpha   90.00
_cell.angle_beta   90.00
_cell.angle_gamma   90.00
#
_symmetry.space_group_name_H-M   'P 1'
#
loop_
_entity.id
_entity.type
_entity.pdbx_description
1 polymer ?
#
loop_
_entity_poly.entity_id
_entity_poly.type
_entity_poly.pdbx_seq_one_letter_code
_entity_poly.pdbx_strand_id
1 'polypeptide(L)'
;SYPEAADVTVTVTQIPPQVARTVTFEIEIVSVSSRGVVVNCTPSDPEATYVGMAVHKEDFDKYDEDEQAIVAADIAYFREWWTILGDGNPDNALANMLRTGNMEDYDITLDKPESDYYFYAYGLTVEGEMTSPRIYKVPFRTIKPEPQECTFRFSIRPGISYTRVGVFPSSIYVSYHWDVMPKERFDAYGEDAAEKIVEEIKENIAAGGNQELFGDYVGYHNKKASYDDLTEGEQYVIFAFGCDRTGLV
;
A
#
# COMPACT_ATOMS: atom_id res chain seq x y z
N SER A 1 35.08 26.49 68.66
CA SER A 1 33.81 26.08 68.02
C SER A 1 34.15 25.37 66.71
N TYR A 2 33.75 24.15 66.58
CA TYR A 2 33.84 23.40 65.35
C TYR A 2 32.73 23.90 64.39
N PRO A 3 33.00 24.05 63.09
CA PRO A 3 31.94 24.41 62.14
C PRO A 3 30.91 23.28 62.09
N GLU A 4 29.63 23.65 62.08
CA GLU A 4 28.50 22.77 61.92
C GLU A 4 28.62 22.00 60.61
N ALA A 5 28.45 20.70 60.61
CA ALA A 5 28.47 19.86 59.42
C ALA A 5 27.29 20.24 58.52
N ALA A 6 27.58 20.62 57.28
CA ALA A 6 26.56 20.83 56.29
C ALA A 6 25.97 19.49 55.86
N ASP A 7 24.67 19.33 56.00
CA ASP A 7 23.92 18.19 55.45
C ASP A 7 23.94 18.25 53.90
N VAL A 8 24.61 17.25 53.28
CA VAL A 8 24.57 17.08 51.83
C VAL A 8 23.56 16.00 51.49
N THR A 9 22.44 16.43 50.91
CA THR A 9 21.47 15.49 50.36
C THR A 9 21.92 15.06 48.96
N VAL A 10 22.28 13.80 48.80
CA VAL A 10 22.58 13.18 47.50
C VAL A 10 21.32 12.48 46.99
N THR A 11 20.73 13.01 45.92
CA THR A 11 19.67 12.31 45.21
C THR A 11 20.28 11.32 44.23
N VAL A 12 20.19 10.03 44.52
CA VAL A 12 20.59 8.98 43.58
C VAL A 12 19.44 8.74 42.63
N THR A 13 19.56 9.24 41.40
CA THR A 13 18.62 8.89 40.31
C THR A 13 19.10 7.57 39.71
N GLN A 14 18.33 6.53 39.90
CA GLN A 14 18.57 5.24 39.26
C GLN A 14 18.30 5.42 37.75
N ILE A 15 19.34 5.27 36.94
CA ILE A 15 19.19 5.25 35.48
C ILE A 15 18.49 3.92 35.13
N PRO A 16 17.35 3.93 34.45
CA PRO A 16 16.71 2.69 34.00
C PRO A 16 17.72 1.84 33.21
N PRO A 17 17.67 0.51 33.33
CA PRO A 17 18.51 -0.37 32.52
C PRO A 17 18.25 -0.09 31.05
N GLN A 18 19.31 0.25 30.30
CA GLN A 18 19.19 0.41 28.84
C GLN A 18 18.90 -0.95 28.23
N VAL A 19 17.90 -0.97 27.31
CA VAL A 19 17.60 -2.15 26.52
C VAL A 19 18.82 -2.49 25.66
N ALA A 20 19.24 -3.75 25.69
CA ALA A 20 20.39 -4.20 24.92
C ALA A 20 20.05 -4.17 23.41
N ARG A 21 20.86 -3.47 22.60
CA ARG A 21 20.72 -3.41 21.15
C ARG A 21 21.54 -4.50 20.48
N THR A 22 21.02 -5.71 20.46
CA THR A 22 21.74 -6.90 19.99
C THR A 22 21.08 -7.62 18.83
N VAL A 23 19.82 -7.31 18.53
CA VAL A 23 19.07 -7.96 17.45
C VAL A 23 19.61 -7.49 16.09
N THR A 24 20.00 -8.45 15.25
CA THR A 24 20.46 -8.22 13.88
C THR A 24 19.52 -8.87 12.89
N PHE A 25 19.56 -8.45 11.64
CA PHE A 25 18.64 -8.97 10.59
C PHE A 25 19.44 -9.36 9.35
N GLU A 26 19.09 -10.51 8.79
CA GLU A 26 19.45 -10.91 7.43
C GLU A 26 18.24 -10.66 6.54
N ILE A 27 18.44 -9.88 5.47
CA ILE A 27 17.37 -9.48 4.54
C ILE A 27 17.76 -9.90 3.14
N GLU A 28 16.85 -10.61 2.46
CA GLU A 28 16.98 -11.03 1.07
C GLU A 28 15.74 -10.56 0.28
N ILE A 29 15.97 -9.93 -0.87
CA ILE A 29 14.93 -9.68 -1.86
C ILE A 29 14.85 -10.90 -2.78
N VAL A 30 13.81 -11.71 -2.62
CA VAL A 30 13.63 -12.97 -3.37
C VAL A 30 13.19 -12.68 -4.79
N SER A 31 12.18 -11.83 -4.96
CA SER A 31 11.70 -11.41 -6.27
C SER A 31 11.03 -10.04 -6.21
N VAL A 32 10.97 -9.37 -7.36
CA VAL A 32 10.32 -8.07 -7.51
C VAL A 32 9.39 -8.12 -8.71
N SER A 33 8.17 -7.61 -8.53
CA SER A 33 7.19 -7.39 -9.59
C SER A 33 6.96 -5.90 -9.84
N SER A 34 6.04 -5.57 -10.72
CA SER A 34 5.67 -4.16 -10.94
C SER A 34 4.98 -3.51 -9.75
N ARG A 35 4.36 -4.30 -8.89
CA ARG A 35 3.59 -3.81 -7.73
C ARG A 35 3.74 -4.71 -6.50
N GLY A 36 4.90 -5.29 -6.32
CA GLY A 36 5.16 -6.15 -5.19
C GLY A 36 6.61 -6.54 -5.07
N VAL A 37 6.96 -7.01 -3.90
CA VAL A 37 8.26 -7.58 -3.57
C VAL A 37 8.05 -8.78 -2.67
N VAL A 38 8.77 -9.85 -2.93
CA VAL A 38 8.85 -11.02 -2.03
C VAL A 38 10.17 -10.93 -1.28
N VAL A 39 10.12 -11.01 0.03
CA VAL A 39 11.27 -10.85 0.90
C VAL A 39 11.41 -11.98 1.89
N ASN A 40 12.67 -12.32 2.20
CA ASN A 40 13.04 -13.06 3.40
C ASN A 40 13.68 -12.09 4.39
N CYS A 41 13.24 -12.13 5.65
CA CYS A 41 13.84 -11.36 6.73
C CYS A 41 13.96 -12.23 7.97
N THR A 42 15.19 -12.46 8.42
CA THR A 42 15.49 -13.35 9.53
C THR A 42 16.14 -12.55 10.66
N PRO A 43 15.45 -12.37 11.80
CA PRO A 43 16.05 -11.79 13.01
C PRO A 43 17.01 -12.80 13.67
N SER A 44 18.10 -12.31 14.25
CA SER A 44 19.04 -13.16 15.01
C SER A 44 18.44 -13.77 16.28
N ASP A 45 17.36 -13.18 16.78
CA ASP A 45 16.53 -13.69 17.87
C ASP A 45 15.08 -13.81 17.39
N PRO A 46 14.56 -15.02 17.21
CA PRO A 46 13.20 -15.22 16.67
C PRO A 46 12.08 -14.77 17.63
N GLU A 47 12.40 -14.59 18.92
CA GLU A 47 11.43 -14.10 19.92
C GLU A 47 11.41 -12.57 20.00
N ALA A 48 12.39 -11.89 19.39
CA ALA A 48 12.42 -10.45 19.39
C ALA A 48 11.28 -9.86 18.54
N THR A 49 10.66 -8.81 19.05
CA THR A 49 9.72 -8.00 18.29
C THR A 49 10.45 -7.02 17.39
N TYR A 50 9.92 -6.80 16.17
CA TYR A 50 10.57 -5.93 15.20
C TYR A 50 9.61 -5.29 14.19
N VAL A 51 10.10 -4.24 13.55
CA VAL A 51 9.49 -3.63 12.35
C VAL A 51 10.14 -4.24 11.11
N GLY A 52 9.33 -4.64 10.12
CA GLY A 52 9.78 -5.07 8.80
C GLY A 52 8.82 -4.53 7.75
N MET A 53 9.26 -3.54 6.96
CA MET A 53 8.42 -2.78 6.03
C MET A 53 9.14 -2.44 4.73
N ALA A 54 8.35 -2.21 3.68
CA ALA A 54 8.82 -1.59 2.44
C ALA A 54 8.29 -0.15 2.35
N VAL A 55 9.13 0.77 1.92
CA VAL A 55 8.82 2.21 1.81
C VAL A 55 9.49 2.79 0.57
N HIS A 56 8.90 3.83 -0.02
CA HIS A 56 9.57 4.58 -1.08
C HIS A 56 10.92 5.10 -0.61
N LYS A 57 11.94 4.94 -1.46
CA LYS A 57 13.30 5.40 -1.15
C LYS A 57 13.34 6.88 -0.77
N GLU A 58 12.61 7.73 -1.50
CA GLU A 58 12.53 9.17 -1.22
C GLU A 58 11.92 9.48 0.15
N ASP A 59 10.92 8.70 0.58
CA ASP A 59 10.29 8.87 1.90
C ASP A 59 11.18 8.44 3.05
N PHE A 60 12.04 7.47 2.83
CA PHE A 60 13.04 7.07 3.81
C PHE A 60 14.20 8.07 3.87
N ASP A 61 14.73 8.47 2.72
CA ASP A 61 15.91 9.33 2.61
C ASP A 61 15.66 10.76 3.15
N LYS A 62 14.39 11.21 3.26
CA LYS A 62 14.06 12.53 3.85
C LYS A 62 14.48 12.68 5.32
N TYR A 63 14.80 11.59 5.99
CA TYR A 63 15.28 11.60 7.38
C TYR A 63 16.80 11.73 7.51
N ASP A 64 17.55 11.87 6.40
CA ASP A 64 19.00 12.08 6.39
C ASP A 64 19.78 11.07 7.29
N GLU A 65 19.35 9.80 7.27
CA GLU A 65 19.90 8.71 8.09
C GLU A 65 19.69 8.88 9.62
N ASP A 66 18.81 9.78 10.05
CA ASP A 66 18.42 9.88 11.46
C ASP A 66 17.49 8.71 11.83
N GLU A 67 18.10 7.63 12.32
CA GLU A 67 17.37 6.42 12.73
C GLU A 67 16.34 6.69 13.83
N GLN A 68 16.56 7.66 14.71
CA GLN A 68 15.60 8.00 15.76
C GLN A 68 14.36 8.69 15.18
N ALA A 69 14.55 9.53 14.18
CA ALA A 69 13.44 10.17 13.47
C ALA A 69 12.62 9.14 12.69
N ILE A 70 13.25 8.14 12.06
CA ILE A 70 12.57 7.06 11.38
C ILE A 70 11.73 6.23 12.36
N VAL A 71 12.33 5.77 13.47
CA VAL A 71 11.64 5.01 14.52
C VAL A 71 10.45 5.78 15.08
N ALA A 72 10.62 7.07 15.35
CA ALA A 72 9.52 7.93 15.85
C ALA A 72 8.38 8.06 14.83
N ALA A 73 8.70 8.19 13.54
CA ALA A 73 7.72 8.26 12.48
C ALA A 73 6.95 6.93 12.31
N ASP A 74 7.64 5.79 12.37
CA ASP A 74 7.00 4.48 12.29
C ASP A 74 6.06 4.22 13.47
N ILE A 75 6.46 4.58 14.69
CA ILE A 75 5.61 4.49 15.88
C ILE A 75 4.35 5.35 15.71
N ALA A 76 4.50 6.58 15.22
CA ALA A 76 3.37 7.46 14.96
C ALA A 76 2.43 6.88 13.89
N TYR A 77 2.98 6.34 12.80
CA TYR A 77 2.23 5.67 11.75
C TYR A 77 1.44 4.46 12.29
N PHE A 78 2.07 3.57 13.08
CA PHE A 78 1.38 2.42 13.67
C PHE A 78 0.25 2.84 14.60
N ARG A 79 0.43 3.89 15.41
CA ARG A 79 -0.60 4.42 16.29
C ARG A 79 -1.78 4.99 15.53
N GLU A 80 -1.53 5.74 14.47
CA GLU A 80 -2.58 6.27 13.60
C GLU A 80 -3.38 5.15 12.92
N TRP A 81 -2.68 4.20 12.30
CA TRP A 81 -3.30 3.05 11.64
C TRP A 81 -4.14 2.21 12.61
N TRP A 82 -3.60 1.93 13.78
CA TRP A 82 -4.31 1.13 14.79
C TRP A 82 -5.54 1.85 15.34
N THR A 83 -5.50 3.17 15.44
CA THR A 83 -6.66 3.99 15.82
C THR A 83 -7.79 3.89 14.79
N ILE A 84 -7.44 3.79 13.49
CA ILE A 84 -8.43 3.75 12.39
C ILE A 84 -8.94 2.33 12.15
N LEU A 85 -8.06 1.33 12.10
CA LEU A 85 -8.35 -0.04 11.67
C LEU A 85 -8.29 -1.10 12.78
N GLY A 86 -7.78 -0.74 13.96
CA GLY A 86 -7.69 -1.61 15.13
C GLY A 86 -8.85 -1.42 16.11
N ASP A 87 -8.50 -1.44 17.39
CA ASP A 87 -9.46 -1.29 18.51
C ASP A 87 -9.73 0.20 18.88
N GLY A 88 -9.15 1.14 18.16
CA GLY A 88 -9.26 2.57 18.41
C GLY A 88 -8.34 3.11 19.51
N ASN A 89 -7.55 2.25 20.16
CA ASN A 89 -6.60 2.65 21.20
C ASN A 89 -5.16 2.65 20.67
N PRO A 90 -4.53 3.82 20.44
CA PRO A 90 -3.18 3.91 19.89
C PRO A 90 -2.10 3.27 20.78
N ASP A 91 -2.35 3.09 22.08
CA ASP A 91 -1.39 2.49 23.00
C ASP A 91 -1.21 0.97 22.76
N ASN A 92 -2.20 0.32 22.14
CA ASN A 92 -2.14 -1.08 21.77
C ASN A 92 -1.45 -1.33 20.42
N ALA A 93 -1.08 -0.27 19.68
CA ALA A 93 -0.57 -0.38 18.32
C ALA A 93 0.68 -1.28 18.22
N LEU A 94 1.72 -1.00 19.01
CA LEU A 94 2.98 -1.74 18.92
C LEU A 94 2.79 -3.21 19.29
N ALA A 95 2.01 -3.51 20.33
CA ALA A 95 1.73 -4.89 20.74
C ALA A 95 1.03 -5.73 19.66
N ASN A 96 0.34 -5.08 18.71
CA ASN A 96 -0.45 -5.76 17.67
C ASN A 96 0.18 -5.66 16.27
N MET A 97 1.06 -4.69 16.01
CA MET A 97 1.62 -4.43 14.69
C MET A 97 3.07 -4.86 14.53
N LEU A 98 3.82 -5.03 15.64
CA LEU A 98 5.16 -5.57 15.58
C LEU A 98 5.16 -7.05 15.19
N ARG A 99 6.20 -7.46 14.49
CA ARG A 99 6.41 -8.83 14.03
C ARG A 99 7.31 -9.60 14.99
N THR A 100 7.19 -10.92 14.95
CA THR A 100 8.12 -11.89 15.56
C THR A 100 8.41 -13.02 14.57
N GLY A 101 9.52 -13.74 14.75
CA GLY A 101 9.90 -14.85 13.89
C GLY A 101 10.38 -14.42 12.49
N ASN A 102 10.58 -15.38 11.62
CA ASN A 102 11.06 -15.13 10.25
C ASN A 102 9.92 -14.66 9.34
N MET A 103 10.25 -13.78 8.42
CA MET A 103 9.49 -13.58 7.18
C MET A 103 10.10 -14.47 6.12
N GLU A 104 9.34 -15.45 5.63
CA GLU A 104 9.77 -16.38 4.57
C GLU A 104 8.83 -16.25 3.38
N ASP A 105 9.39 -15.99 2.21
CA ASP A 105 8.65 -15.72 0.96
C ASP A 105 7.48 -14.74 1.16
N TYR A 106 7.74 -13.72 1.98
CA TYR A 106 6.69 -12.79 2.40
C TYR A 106 6.40 -11.78 1.29
N ASP A 107 5.17 -11.81 0.78
CA ASP A 107 4.71 -10.93 -0.30
C ASP A 107 4.21 -9.59 0.25
N ILE A 108 4.77 -8.50 -0.27
CA ILE A 108 4.40 -7.12 0.06
C ILE A 108 3.88 -6.43 -1.19
N THR A 109 2.63 -5.98 -1.12
CA THR A 109 2.04 -5.17 -2.19
C THR A 109 2.55 -3.73 -2.12
N LEU A 110 2.91 -3.18 -3.29
CA LEU A 110 3.44 -1.83 -3.46
C LEU A 110 2.53 -1.00 -4.36
N ASP A 111 2.59 0.30 -4.22
CA ASP A 111 1.68 1.23 -4.90
C ASP A 111 2.16 1.66 -6.30
N LYS A 112 3.49 1.74 -6.54
CA LYS A 112 4.04 2.27 -7.80
C LYS A 112 4.96 1.29 -8.51
N PRO A 113 4.80 1.13 -9.83
CA PRO A 113 5.80 0.47 -10.69
C PRO A 113 6.99 1.40 -10.98
N GLU A 114 8.08 0.83 -11.51
CA GLU A 114 9.30 1.53 -11.93
C GLU A 114 9.85 2.52 -10.88
N SER A 115 9.66 2.21 -9.58
CA SER A 115 9.96 3.08 -8.45
C SER A 115 10.97 2.45 -7.51
N ASP A 116 11.79 3.28 -6.90
CA ASP A 116 12.83 2.86 -5.97
C ASP A 116 12.26 2.78 -4.55
N TYR A 117 12.57 1.67 -3.86
CA TYR A 117 12.14 1.35 -2.52
C TYR A 117 13.31 0.89 -1.65
N TYR A 118 13.13 0.95 -0.34
CA TYR A 118 13.84 0.12 0.62
C TYR A 118 12.88 -0.88 1.26
N PHE A 119 13.33 -2.12 1.43
CA PHE A 119 12.86 -2.94 2.53
C PHE A 119 13.79 -2.71 3.69
N TYR A 120 13.25 -2.45 4.89
CA TYR A 120 14.03 -2.24 6.08
C TYR A 120 13.47 -2.98 7.28
N ALA A 121 14.34 -3.32 8.23
CA ALA A 121 13.98 -3.95 9.48
C ALA A 121 14.84 -3.45 10.64
N TYR A 122 14.25 -3.36 11.82
CA TYR A 122 14.92 -3.07 13.08
C TYR A 122 14.13 -3.62 14.25
N GLY A 123 14.83 -4.03 15.31
CA GLY A 123 14.21 -4.50 16.54
C GLY A 123 13.57 -3.33 17.31
N LEU A 124 12.34 -3.54 17.78
CA LEU A 124 11.58 -2.56 18.55
C LEU A 124 10.76 -3.29 19.62
N THR A 125 10.81 -2.80 20.87
CA THR A 125 9.95 -3.33 21.93
C THR A 125 8.52 -2.75 21.83
N VAL A 126 7.60 -3.35 22.55
CA VAL A 126 6.22 -2.82 22.65
C VAL A 126 6.15 -1.47 23.37
N GLU A 127 7.17 -1.12 24.15
CA GLU A 127 7.34 0.17 24.80
C GLU A 127 7.92 1.24 23.87
N GLY A 128 8.40 0.83 22.65
CA GLY A 128 8.95 1.73 21.65
C GLY A 128 10.47 1.95 21.77
N GLU A 129 11.18 1.02 22.40
CA GLU A 129 12.63 1.06 22.55
C GLU A 129 13.31 0.19 21.48
N MET A 130 14.30 0.75 20.76
CA MET A 130 15.03 0.05 19.73
C MET A 130 15.97 -1.01 20.31
N THR A 131 15.87 -2.26 19.84
CA THR A 131 16.68 -3.40 20.28
C THR A 131 17.75 -3.84 19.27
N SER A 132 17.80 -3.24 18.09
CA SER A 132 18.86 -3.43 17.11
C SER A 132 19.88 -2.30 17.15
N PRO A 133 21.17 -2.56 16.79
CA PRO A 133 22.22 -1.53 16.78
C PRO A 133 22.00 -0.45 15.71
N ARG A 134 21.24 -0.79 14.68
CA ARG A 134 20.93 0.08 13.53
C ARG A 134 19.65 -0.37 12.83
N ILE A 135 19.17 0.42 11.90
CA ILE A 135 18.18 0.02 10.91
C ILE A 135 18.88 -0.73 9.76
N TYR A 136 18.46 -1.96 9.49
CA TYR A 136 18.93 -2.78 8.36
C TYR A 136 18.07 -2.47 7.15
N LYS A 137 18.65 -2.10 6.01
CA LYS A 137 17.89 -1.77 4.80
C LYS A 137 18.52 -2.35 3.54
N VAL A 138 17.67 -2.78 2.61
CA VAL A 138 18.07 -3.30 1.29
C VAL A 138 17.28 -2.54 0.23
N PRO A 139 17.97 -1.88 -0.73
CA PRO A 139 17.30 -1.20 -1.83
C PRO A 139 16.81 -2.19 -2.87
N PHE A 140 15.68 -1.88 -3.50
CA PHE A 140 15.18 -2.56 -4.68
C PHE A 140 14.37 -1.59 -5.55
N ARG A 141 14.09 -1.98 -6.80
CA ARG A 141 13.28 -1.20 -7.72
C ARG A 141 12.21 -2.07 -8.33
N THR A 142 10.95 -1.62 -8.27
CA THR A 142 9.84 -2.28 -8.95
C THR A 142 10.04 -2.23 -10.47
N ILE A 143 9.62 -3.29 -11.15
CA ILE A 143 9.80 -3.40 -12.59
C ILE A 143 8.66 -2.71 -13.33
N LYS A 144 8.85 -2.50 -14.64
CA LYS A 144 7.78 -2.05 -15.53
C LYS A 144 6.66 -3.11 -15.56
N PRO A 145 5.37 -2.72 -15.57
CA PRO A 145 4.30 -3.67 -15.81
C PRO A 145 4.48 -4.33 -17.17
N GLU A 146 4.48 -5.67 -17.18
CA GLU A 146 4.41 -6.38 -18.46
C GLU A 146 2.96 -6.35 -18.93
N PRO A 147 2.69 -5.98 -20.20
CA PRO A 147 1.37 -6.07 -20.77
C PRO A 147 0.87 -7.52 -20.67
N GLN A 148 -0.22 -7.74 -19.97
CA GLN A 148 -0.86 -9.04 -19.92
C GLN A 148 -1.92 -9.11 -21.01
N GLU A 149 -1.80 -10.06 -21.92
CA GLU A 149 -2.86 -10.32 -22.89
C GLU A 149 -4.13 -10.74 -22.14
N CYS A 150 -5.17 -9.92 -22.24
CA CYS A 150 -6.47 -10.21 -21.68
C CYS A 150 -7.54 -9.96 -22.74
N THR A 151 -8.44 -10.92 -22.92
CA THR A 151 -9.64 -10.76 -23.72
C THR A 151 -10.85 -10.65 -22.81
N PHE A 152 -11.85 -9.91 -23.27
CA PHE A 152 -13.09 -9.72 -22.53
C PHE A 152 -14.25 -10.33 -23.28
N ARG A 153 -15.07 -11.09 -22.56
CA ARG A 153 -16.36 -11.59 -23.04
C ARG A 153 -17.47 -10.80 -22.36
N PHE A 154 -18.44 -10.37 -23.14
CA PHE A 154 -19.60 -9.62 -22.66
C PHE A 154 -20.85 -10.47 -22.67
N SER A 155 -21.78 -10.20 -21.76
CA SER A 155 -23.14 -10.72 -21.78
C SER A 155 -24.14 -9.58 -21.63
N ILE A 156 -25.21 -9.62 -22.44
CA ILE A 156 -26.31 -8.67 -22.38
C ILE A 156 -27.58 -9.45 -22.14
N ARG A 157 -28.36 -9.04 -21.16
CA ARG A 157 -29.68 -9.61 -20.87
C ARG A 157 -30.71 -8.47 -20.75
N PRO A 158 -31.42 -8.15 -21.84
CA PRO A 158 -32.51 -7.17 -21.79
C PRO A 158 -33.61 -7.66 -20.85
N GLY A 159 -34.13 -6.77 -20.02
CA GLY A 159 -35.30 -6.94 -19.19
C GLY A 159 -36.37 -5.91 -19.56
N ILE A 160 -37.49 -5.93 -18.87
CA ILE A 160 -38.61 -5.00 -19.13
C ILE A 160 -38.28 -3.58 -18.67
N SER A 161 -37.61 -3.42 -17.56
CA SER A 161 -37.29 -2.14 -16.94
C SER A 161 -35.78 -1.89 -16.73
N TYR A 162 -34.96 -2.85 -17.11
CA TYR A 162 -33.49 -2.71 -17.01
C TYR A 162 -32.80 -3.70 -17.96
N THR A 163 -31.58 -3.36 -18.34
CA THR A 163 -30.67 -4.27 -19.07
C THR A 163 -29.53 -4.69 -18.16
N ARG A 164 -29.32 -6.00 -18.02
CA ARG A 164 -28.13 -6.54 -17.31
C ARG A 164 -26.97 -6.72 -18.26
N VAL A 165 -25.85 -6.19 -17.84
CA VAL A 165 -24.56 -6.32 -18.54
C VAL A 165 -23.59 -7.09 -17.67
N GLY A 166 -22.79 -7.97 -18.27
CA GLY A 166 -21.72 -8.67 -17.59
C GLY A 166 -20.43 -8.61 -18.40
N VAL A 167 -19.32 -8.42 -17.72
CA VAL A 167 -17.97 -8.42 -18.27
C VAL A 167 -17.17 -9.54 -17.63
N PHE A 168 -16.51 -10.35 -18.44
CA PHE A 168 -15.80 -11.56 -18.06
C PHE A 168 -14.40 -11.54 -18.68
N PRO A 169 -13.37 -11.12 -17.92
CA PRO A 169 -11.99 -11.18 -18.38
C PRO A 169 -11.51 -12.63 -18.51
N SER A 170 -10.59 -12.87 -19.45
CA SER A 170 -9.95 -14.19 -19.62
C SER A 170 -9.01 -14.56 -18.48
N SER A 171 -8.54 -13.58 -17.71
CA SER A 171 -7.73 -13.74 -16.51
C SER A 171 -8.35 -13.01 -15.34
N ILE A 172 -8.45 -13.68 -14.18
CA ILE A 172 -8.95 -13.09 -12.94
C ILE A 172 -7.94 -12.15 -12.27
N TYR A 173 -6.67 -12.17 -12.70
CA TYR A 173 -5.58 -11.38 -12.14
C TYR A 173 -5.39 -10.02 -12.83
N VAL A 174 -6.13 -9.77 -13.92
CA VAL A 174 -6.06 -8.51 -14.65
C VAL A 174 -7.01 -7.49 -14.02
N SER A 175 -6.48 -6.31 -13.79
CA SER A 175 -7.28 -5.14 -13.48
C SER A 175 -7.74 -4.44 -14.77
N TYR A 176 -8.94 -3.90 -14.78
CA TYR A 176 -9.51 -3.30 -15.97
C TYR A 176 -10.58 -2.25 -15.63
N HIS A 177 -10.74 -1.29 -16.53
CA HIS A 177 -11.91 -0.42 -16.56
C HIS A 177 -12.95 -0.99 -17.53
N TRP A 178 -14.22 -0.80 -17.23
CA TRP A 178 -15.32 -1.14 -18.10
C TRP A 178 -16.53 -0.24 -17.84
N ASP A 179 -17.29 0.03 -18.88
CA ASP A 179 -18.54 0.80 -18.77
C ASP A 179 -19.46 0.52 -19.97
N VAL A 180 -20.62 1.16 -19.94
CA VAL A 180 -21.60 1.21 -21.02
C VAL A 180 -21.85 2.66 -21.36
N MET A 181 -21.68 3.04 -22.62
CA MET A 181 -21.95 4.41 -23.05
C MET A 181 -22.62 4.46 -24.44
N PRO A 182 -23.26 5.59 -24.80
CA PRO A 182 -23.79 5.78 -26.15
C PRO A 182 -22.69 5.57 -27.22
N LYS A 183 -23.05 4.83 -28.26
CA LYS A 183 -22.11 4.48 -29.34
C LYS A 183 -21.48 5.71 -30.00
N GLU A 184 -22.26 6.76 -30.21
CA GLU A 184 -21.75 8.03 -30.79
C GLU A 184 -20.60 8.62 -29.95
N ARG A 185 -20.76 8.61 -28.61
CA ARG A 185 -19.71 9.08 -27.69
C ARG A 185 -18.48 8.19 -27.73
N PHE A 186 -18.65 6.88 -27.75
CA PHE A 186 -17.53 5.95 -27.80
C PHE A 186 -16.76 6.09 -29.12
N ASP A 187 -17.45 6.19 -30.26
CA ASP A 187 -16.84 6.35 -31.56
C ASP A 187 -16.03 7.67 -31.69
N ALA A 188 -16.41 8.71 -30.95
CA ALA A 188 -15.70 9.98 -30.92
C ALA A 188 -14.30 9.91 -30.30
N TYR A 189 -14.01 8.90 -29.48
CA TYR A 189 -12.65 8.71 -28.92
C TYR A 189 -11.66 8.19 -29.98
N GLY A 190 -12.11 7.45 -30.99
CA GLY A 190 -11.27 6.91 -32.06
C GLY A 190 -10.36 5.76 -31.59
N GLU A 191 -9.15 5.67 -32.18
CA GLU A 191 -8.23 4.56 -31.93
C GLU A 191 -7.63 4.57 -30.51
N ASP A 192 -7.47 5.75 -29.90
CA ASP A 192 -6.89 5.92 -28.56
C ASP A 192 -8.00 6.01 -27.48
N ALA A 193 -9.08 5.23 -27.64
CA ALA A 193 -10.25 5.34 -26.76
C ALA A 193 -9.91 5.06 -25.30
N ALA A 194 -9.06 4.07 -25.00
CA ALA A 194 -8.72 3.71 -23.64
C ALA A 194 -8.01 4.84 -22.89
N GLU A 195 -6.98 5.43 -23.51
CA GLU A 195 -6.21 6.52 -22.94
C GLU A 195 -7.06 7.78 -22.74
N LYS A 196 -7.89 8.14 -23.72
CA LYS A 196 -8.78 9.31 -23.63
C LYS A 196 -9.86 9.17 -22.58
N ILE A 197 -10.43 7.97 -22.42
CA ILE A 197 -11.38 7.68 -21.35
C ILE A 197 -10.72 7.81 -19.98
N VAL A 198 -9.48 7.31 -19.83
CA VAL A 198 -8.70 7.47 -18.61
C VAL A 198 -8.44 8.93 -18.27
N GLU A 199 -8.04 9.74 -19.27
CA GLU A 199 -7.83 11.18 -19.09
C GLU A 199 -9.12 11.89 -18.68
N GLU A 200 -10.24 11.61 -19.33
CA GLU A 200 -11.54 12.18 -18.97
C GLU A 200 -11.98 11.82 -17.55
N ILE A 201 -11.78 10.55 -17.10
CA ILE A 201 -12.07 10.16 -15.73
C ILE A 201 -11.20 10.95 -14.75
N LYS A 202 -9.90 11.10 -15.01
CA LYS A 202 -8.98 11.86 -14.16
C LYS A 202 -9.37 13.35 -14.09
N GLU A 203 -9.76 13.95 -15.22
CA GLU A 203 -10.24 15.33 -15.27
C GLU A 203 -11.53 15.50 -14.45
N ASN A 204 -12.48 14.57 -14.57
CA ASN A 204 -13.72 14.60 -13.82
C ASN A 204 -13.49 14.46 -12.30
N ILE A 205 -12.58 13.58 -11.87
CA ILE A 205 -12.17 13.44 -10.47
C ILE A 205 -11.57 14.76 -9.97
N ALA A 206 -10.66 15.36 -10.74
CA ALA A 206 -10.03 16.63 -10.37
C ALA A 206 -11.02 17.80 -10.29
N ALA A 207 -12.03 17.82 -11.16
CA ALA A 207 -13.06 18.86 -11.21
C ALA A 207 -14.14 18.68 -10.12
N GLY A 208 -14.42 17.44 -9.73
CA GLY A 208 -15.54 17.10 -8.83
C GLY A 208 -15.34 17.50 -7.37
N GLY A 209 -14.12 17.82 -6.92
CA GLY A 209 -13.80 18.15 -5.53
C GLY A 209 -14.08 17.01 -4.53
N ASN A 210 -14.35 15.81 -5.02
CA ASN A 210 -14.59 14.61 -4.23
C ASN A 210 -13.27 13.90 -3.93
N GLN A 211 -13.27 13.06 -2.87
CA GLN A 211 -12.13 12.19 -2.54
C GLN A 211 -12.09 10.91 -3.39
N GLU A 212 -12.72 10.92 -4.57
CA GLU A 212 -12.68 9.78 -5.48
C GLU A 212 -11.27 9.60 -6.05
N LEU A 213 -10.83 8.35 -6.12
CA LEU A 213 -9.55 7.97 -6.71
C LEU A 213 -9.82 7.20 -8.00
N PHE A 214 -8.92 7.31 -8.98
CA PHE A 214 -9.04 6.52 -10.22
C PHE A 214 -9.22 5.02 -9.93
N GLY A 215 -8.63 4.52 -8.85
CA GLY A 215 -8.79 3.14 -8.41
C GLY A 215 -10.23 2.68 -8.17
N ASP A 216 -11.18 3.60 -7.94
CA ASP A 216 -12.60 3.28 -7.75
C ASP A 216 -13.28 2.89 -9.08
N TYR A 217 -12.71 3.31 -10.20
CA TYR A 217 -13.15 2.97 -11.56
C TYR A 217 -12.51 1.67 -12.09
N VAL A 218 -11.64 1.02 -11.32
CA VAL A 218 -10.92 -0.19 -11.72
C VAL A 218 -11.56 -1.43 -11.11
N GLY A 219 -11.93 -2.36 -11.97
CA GLY A 219 -12.52 -3.64 -11.58
C GLY A 219 -11.53 -4.80 -11.65
N TYR A 220 -11.86 -5.86 -10.93
CA TYR A 220 -11.21 -7.16 -10.95
C TYR A 220 -12.27 -8.25 -11.08
N HIS A 221 -11.89 -9.44 -11.55
CA HIS A 221 -12.80 -10.58 -11.70
C HIS A 221 -14.01 -10.28 -12.60
N ASN A 222 -14.99 -11.15 -12.58
CA ASN A 222 -16.23 -10.94 -13.32
C ASN A 222 -17.05 -9.79 -12.73
N LYS A 223 -17.51 -8.88 -13.55
CA LYS A 223 -18.40 -7.78 -13.16
C LYS A 223 -19.77 -7.91 -13.79
N LYS A 224 -20.79 -7.42 -13.09
CA LYS A 224 -22.17 -7.33 -13.59
C LYS A 224 -22.79 -6.05 -13.08
N ALA A 225 -23.55 -5.36 -13.94
CA ALA A 225 -24.35 -4.20 -13.58
C ALA A 225 -25.73 -4.26 -14.23
N SER A 226 -26.65 -3.47 -13.72
CA SER A 226 -27.98 -3.27 -14.28
C SER A 226 -28.16 -1.79 -14.62
N TYR A 227 -28.61 -1.51 -15.82
CA TYR A 227 -28.87 -0.18 -16.37
C TYR A 227 -30.37 -0.04 -16.62
N ASP A 228 -31.00 0.93 -15.99
CA ASP A 228 -32.43 1.27 -16.10
C ASP A 228 -32.66 2.62 -16.79
N ASP A 229 -31.58 3.31 -17.12
CA ASP A 229 -31.56 4.63 -17.73
C ASP A 229 -31.21 4.63 -19.24
N LEU A 230 -31.10 3.44 -19.85
CA LEU A 230 -30.83 3.34 -21.29
C LEU A 230 -32.04 3.84 -22.11
N THR A 231 -31.80 4.75 -23.04
CA THR A 231 -32.81 5.35 -23.92
C THR A 231 -33.22 4.38 -25.02
N GLU A 232 -34.53 4.19 -25.20
CA GLU A 232 -35.07 3.33 -26.25
C GLU A 232 -34.70 3.88 -27.65
N GLY A 233 -34.18 3.00 -28.52
CA GLY A 233 -33.79 3.35 -29.89
C GLY A 233 -32.34 3.87 -30.00
N GLU A 234 -31.66 4.17 -28.91
CA GLU A 234 -30.23 4.50 -28.91
C GLU A 234 -29.36 3.24 -28.98
N GLN A 235 -28.17 3.42 -29.61
CA GLN A 235 -27.13 2.40 -29.66
C GLN A 235 -26.12 2.64 -28.54
N TYR A 236 -25.77 1.58 -27.82
CA TYR A 236 -24.78 1.61 -26.75
C TYR A 236 -23.65 0.65 -27.05
N VAL A 237 -22.48 0.98 -26.54
CA VAL A 237 -21.29 0.12 -26.56
C VAL A 237 -20.95 -0.29 -25.14
N ILE A 238 -20.72 -1.59 -24.95
CA ILE A 238 -20.07 -2.12 -23.77
C ILE A 238 -18.61 -2.27 -24.12
N PHE A 239 -17.73 -1.68 -23.34
CA PHE A 239 -16.31 -1.77 -23.55
C PHE A 239 -15.57 -2.17 -22.27
N ALA A 240 -14.37 -2.70 -22.41
CA ALA A 240 -13.43 -2.96 -21.33
C ALA A 240 -12.02 -2.90 -21.88
N PHE A 241 -11.10 -2.35 -21.10
CA PHE A 241 -9.68 -2.33 -21.40
C PHE A 241 -8.87 -2.52 -20.12
N GLY A 242 -7.70 -3.16 -20.25
CA GLY A 242 -6.78 -3.34 -19.13
C GLY A 242 -6.26 -1.99 -18.66
N CYS A 243 -6.32 -1.73 -17.38
CA CYS A 243 -5.67 -0.57 -16.77
C CYS A 243 -5.40 -0.83 -15.28
N ASP A 244 -4.41 -0.16 -14.75
CA ASP A 244 -4.13 -0.23 -13.32
C ASP A 244 -4.85 0.88 -12.51
N ARG A 245 -4.69 0.87 -11.18
CA ARG A 245 -5.33 1.84 -10.28
C ARG A 245 -4.81 3.27 -10.43
N THR A 246 -3.75 3.49 -11.22
CA THR A 246 -3.22 4.82 -11.56
C THR A 246 -3.69 5.29 -12.92
N GLY A 247 -4.43 4.44 -13.65
CA GLY A 247 -4.88 4.69 -15.01
C GLY A 247 -3.78 4.51 -16.04
N LEU A 248 -2.85 3.60 -15.80
CA LEU A 248 -1.92 3.13 -16.83
C LEU A 248 -2.62 2.02 -17.63
N VAL A 249 -2.76 2.23 -18.93
CA VAL A 249 -3.37 1.32 -19.91
C VAL A 249 -2.32 0.39 -20.51
#